data_f557e3e3a94174fcc5f8f651e6928873
#
_entry.id   f557e3e3a94174fcc5f8f651e6928873
#
_cell.length_a   1.000
_cell.length_b   1.000
_cell.length_c   1.000
_cell.angle_alpha   90.00
_cell.angle_beta   90.00
_cell.angle_gamma   90.00
#
_symmetry.space_group_name_H-M   'P 1'
#
loop_
_entity.id
_entity.type
_entity.pdbx_description
1 polymer ?
#
loop_
_entity_poly.entity_id
_entity_poly.type
_entity_poly.pdbx_seq_one_letter_code
_entity_poly.pdbx_strand_id
1 'polypeptide(L)'
;MQQGYVLNFSDRTMSQFFDYELSVDIDAEKYCRSGTSKAKRVRCFLATENPAIVAKTLRSLWDYRESIKEPIDEKDEKEKRLRDRFFELLNSIEGNNELARTDAIDQFIENETLQELVLAIERDIQANKPEAALDRLHTYCMKKFAHLLDQHKVEFDKDEPLKSRAGKYVKAIQSEAKIRDISLKIMKSAISVFDSYNQIRNNESFAHDNELVDRSEARFIFDSITNILRFVKAFEAKRFGD
;
A
#
# COMPACT_ATOMS: atom_id res chain seq x y z
N MET A 1 -18.48 16.23 6.23
CA MET A 1 -18.78 15.62 7.55
C MET A 1 -19.73 16.55 8.29
N GLN A 2 -21.02 16.41 8.07
CA GLN A 2 -22.07 17.19 8.77
C GLN A 2 -22.69 16.30 9.85
N GLN A 3 -23.04 16.87 11.00
CA GLN A 3 -23.79 16.21 12.09
C GLN A 3 -23.22 14.89 12.63
N GLY A 4 -21.89 14.72 12.65
CA GLY A 4 -21.28 13.52 13.19
C GLY A 4 -21.14 12.33 12.22
N TYR A 5 -21.65 12.44 11.01
CA TYR A 5 -21.58 11.40 9.98
C TYR A 5 -20.26 11.46 9.19
N VAL A 6 -19.78 10.28 8.78
CA VAL A 6 -18.66 10.09 7.84
C VAL A 6 -19.15 9.14 6.77
N LEU A 7 -19.38 9.64 5.55
CA LEU A 7 -19.99 8.89 4.46
C LEU A 7 -21.24 8.12 4.95
N ASN A 8 -21.40 6.88 4.55
CA ASN A 8 -22.47 5.99 4.99
C ASN A 8 -22.07 5.02 6.12
N PHE A 9 -20.86 5.22 6.73
CA PHE A 9 -20.39 4.31 7.76
C PHE A 9 -21.30 4.26 8.99
N SER A 10 -21.55 3.05 9.49
CA SER A 10 -21.89 2.80 10.89
C SER A 10 -20.61 2.88 11.74
N ASP A 11 -20.71 2.84 13.07
CA ASP A 11 -19.52 2.76 13.92
C ASP A 11 -18.70 1.50 13.60
N ARG A 12 -19.37 0.38 13.51
CA ARG A 12 -18.75 -0.93 13.19
C ARG A 12 -18.04 -0.91 11.83
N THR A 13 -18.72 -0.44 10.77
CA THR A 13 -18.13 -0.46 9.43
C THR A 13 -17.01 0.56 9.28
N MET A 14 -17.03 1.65 10.04
CA MET A 14 -15.92 2.60 10.09
C MET A 14 -14.68 1.96 10.75
N SER A 15 -14.85 1.28 11.89
CA SER A 15 -13.77 0.57 12.57
C SER A 15 -13.15 -0.49 11.67
N GLN A 16 -13.98 -1.29 11.00
CA GLN A 16 -13.52 -2.29 10.03
C GLN A 16 -12.77 -1.68 8.85
N PHE A 17 -13.25 -0.55 8.31
CA PHE A 17 -12.57 0.15 7.23
C PHE A 17 -11.18 0.65 7.64
N PHE A 18 -11.06 1.29 8.80
CA PHE A 18 -9.78 1.79 9.29
C PHE A 18 -8.81 0.67 9.64
N ASP A 19 -9.29 -0.43 10.19
CA ASP A 19 -8.49 -1.61 10.47
C ASP A 19 -7.98 -2.26 9.18
N TYR A 20 -8.88 -2.52 8.24
CA TYR A 20 -8.56 -3.20 6.98
C TYR A 20 -7.65 -2.36 6.06
N GLU A 21 -8.02 -1.08 5.82
CA GLU A 21 -7.32 -0.22 4.86
C GLU A 21 -6.02 0.39 5.41
N LEU A 22 -5.95 0.60 6.73
CA LEU A 22 -4.93 1.43 7.35
C LEU A 22 -4.19 0.72 8.48
N SER A 23 -4.68 -0.43 8.95
CA SER A 23 -4.24 -1.11 10.16
C SER A 23 -4.27 -0.19 11.39
N VAL A 24 -5.33 0.61 11.49
CA VAL A 24 -5.54 1.61 12.53
C VAL A 24 -6.80 1.30 13.33
N ASP A 25 -6.67 1.19 14.64
CA ASP A 25 -7.81 1.21 15.55
C ASP A 25 -8.31 2.65 15.74
N ILE A 26 -9.33 3.05 14.95
CA ILE A 26 -9.93 4.39 15.02
C ILE A 26 -10.73 4.62 16.31
N ASP A 27 -11.03 3.56 17.06
CA ASP A 27 -11.74 3.62 18.34
C ASP A 27 -10.79 3.82 19.52
N ALA A 28 -9.47 3.77 19.30
CA ALA A 28 -8.47 3.99 20.32
C ALA A 28 -8.68 5.34 21.03
N GLU A 29 -8.44 5.37 22.34
CA GLU A 29 -8.66 6.53 23.21
C GLU A 29 -8.00 7.81 22.69
N LYS A 30 -6.81 7.68 22.07
CA LYS A 30 -6.08 8.80 21.48
C LYS A 30 -6.88 9.59 20.42
N TYR A 31 -7.84 8.98 19.75
CA TYR A 31 -8.71 9.63 18.75
C TYR A 31 -10.05 10.08 19.31
N CYS A 32 -10.38 9.69 20.54
CA CYS A 32 -11.64 10.05 21.20
C CYS A 32 -11.56 11.34 22.02
N ARG A 33 -10.41 12.02 22.06
CA ARG A 33 -10.15 13.21 22.91
C ARG A 33 -11.14 14.35 22.70
N SER A 34 -11.67 14.52 21.49
CA SER A 34 -12.66 15.57 21.15
C SER A 34 -14.09 15.06 21.15
N GLY A 35 -14.29 13.80 21.55
CA GLY A 35 -15.58 13.11 21.61
C GLY A 35 -15.67 11.88 20.70
N THR A 36 -16.69 11.07 20.91
CA THR A 36 -16.79 9.71 20.39
C THR A 36 -17.53 9.57 19.04
N SER A 37 -18.10 10.67 18.50
CA SER A 37 -18.77 10.55 17.19
C SER A 37 -17.76 10.27 16.08
N LYS A 38 -18.15 9.49 15.07
CA LYS A 38 -17.34 9.12 13.90
C LYS A 38 -16.57 10.31 13.32
N ALA A 39 -17.26 11.42 13.08
CA ALA A 39 -16.64 12.62 12.53
C ALA A 39 -15.61 13.25 13.47
N LYS A 40 -15.80 13.18 14.79
CA LYS A 40 -14.84 13.70 15.77
C LYS A 40 -13.59 12.83 15.84
N ARG A 41 -13.77 11.49 15.84
CA ARG A 41 -12.66 10.54 15.80
C ARG A 41 -11.81 10.73 14.54
N VAL A 42 -12.44 10.80 13.36
CA VAL A 42 -11.72 11.04 12.08
C VAL A 42 -11.03 12.40 12.08
N ARG A 43 -11.65 13.48 12.59
CA ARG A 43 -10.96 14.78 12.67
C ARG A 43 -9.77 14.74 13.62
N CYS A 44 -9.90 14.08 14.77
CA CYS A 44 -8.81 13.91 15.70
C CYS A 44 -7.65 13.13 15.06
N PHE A 45 -7.97 12.03 14.39
CA PHE A 45 -7.03 11.23 13.61
C PHE A 45 -6.28 12.08 12.57
N LEU A 46 -7.00 12.79 11.71
CA LEU A 46 -6.40 13.63 10.67
C LEU A 46 -5.54 14.78 11.24
N ALA A 47 -5.80 15.23 12.46
CA ALA A 47 -5.05 16.29 13.12
C ALA A 47 -3.80 15.80 13.86
N THR A 48 -3.76 14.51 14.24
CA THR A 48 -2.71 13.96 15.11
C THR A 48 -1.77 13.00 14.40
N GLU A 49 -2.22 12.41 13.30
CA GLU A 49 -1.42 11.43 12.57
C GLU A 49 -0.46 12.08 11.56
N ASN A 50 0.51 11.29 11.16
CA ASN A 50 1.51 11.70 10.18
C ASN A 50 0.87 12.05 8.83
N PRO A 51 1.35 13.09 8.12
CA PRO A 51 0.82 13.50 6.81
C PRO A 51 0.70 12.37 5.78
N ALA A 52 1.63 11.39 5.78
CA ALA A 52 1.57 10.25 4.88
C ALA A 52 0.36 9.35 5.17
N ILE A 53 0.12 9.05 6.45
CA ILE A 53 -1.04 8.25 6.88
C ILE A 53 -2.33 9.04 6.61
N VAL A 54 -2.32 10.34 6.82
CA VAL A 54 -3.45 11.23 6.51
C VAL A 54 -3.76 11.19 5.01
N ALA A 55 -2.76 11.32 4.14
CA ALA A 55 -2.94 11.28 2.70
C ALA A 55 -3.48 9.92 2.24
N LYS A 56 -2.90 8.82 2.76
CA LYS A 56 -3.39 7.45 2.51
C LYS A 56 -4.86 7.31 2.91
N THR A 57 -5.20 7.77 4.11
CA THR A 57 -6.58 7.72 4.64
C THR A 57 -7.55 8.50 3.76
N LEU A 58 -7.18 9.70 3.36
CA LEU A 58 -8.03 10.53 2.50
C LEU A 58 -8.25 9.88 1.14
N ARG A 59 -7.23 9.23 0.55
CA ARG A 59 -7.38 8.47 -0.71
C ARG A 59 -8.34 7.30 -0.53
N SER A 60 -8.12 6.45 0.47
CA SER A 60 -9.00 5.30 0.73
C SER A 60 -10.44 5.73 1.00
N LEU A 61 -10.65 6.84 1.73
CA LEU A 61 -11.99 7.40 1.93
C LEU A 61 -12.62 7.95 0.64
N TRP A 62 -11.80 8.53 -0.25
CA TRP A 62 -12.28 8.98 -1.56
C TRP A 62 -12.68 7.80 -2.44
N ASP A 63 -11.85 6.78 -2.52
CA ASP A 63 -12.11 5.56 -3.30
C ASP A 63 -13.38 4.86 -2.79
N TYR A 64 -13.54 4.78 -1.46
CA TYR A 64 -14.76 4.25 -0.85
C TYR A 64 -15.98 5.12 -1.19
N ARG A 65 -15.86 6.45 -1.15
CA ARG A 65 -16.93 7.37 -1.55
C ARG A 65 -17.37 7.12 -3.00
N GLU A 66 -16.41 6.97 -3.91
CA GLU A 66 -16.71 6.69 -5.32
C GLU A 66 -17.39 5.33 -5.51
N SER A 67 -17.01 4.33 -4.70
CA SER A 67 -17.62 2.98 -4.79
C SER A 67 -19.07 2.91 -4.32
N ILE A 68 -19.48 3.80 -3.40
CA ILE A 68 -20.85 3.83 -2.86
C ILE A 68 -21.76 4.88 -3.53
N LYS A 69 -21.22 5.64 -4.45
CA LYS A 69 -21.91 6.71 -5.14
C LYS A 69 -22.73 6.14 -6.29
N GLU A 70 -23.98 6.60 -6.44
CA GLU A 70 -24.73 6.32 -7.65
C GLU A 70 -24.06 6.95 -8.87
N PRO A 71 -24.16 6.32 -10.05
CA PRO A 71 -23.62 6.89 -11.28
C PRO A 71 -24.16 8.32 -11.47
N ILE A 72 -23.29 9.32 -11.35
CA ILE A 72 -23.64 10.72 -11.59
C ILE A 72 -23.36 11.03 -13.05
N ASP A 73 -24.23 11.87 -13.63
CA ASP A 73 -23.98 12.42 -14.96
C ASP A 73 -22.59 13.09 -14.98
N GLU A 74 -21.73 12.70 -15.93
CA GLU A 74 -20.34 13.20 -16.08
C GLU A 74 -20.27 14.74 -16.24
N LYS A 75 -21.42 15.39 -16.38
CA LYS A 75 -21.57 16.85 -16.53
C LYS A 75 -21.78 17.62 -15.23
N ASP A 76 -21.72 16.98 -14.06
CA ASP A 76 -21.87 17.70 -12.77
C ASP A 76 -20.61 18.51 -12.46
N GLU A 77 -20.60 19.76 -12.87
CA GLU A 77 -19.54 20.74 -12.61
C GLU A 77 -19.19 20.89 -11.11
N LYS A 78 -20.14 20.66 -10.21
CA LYS A 78 -19.86 20.72 -8.76
C LYS A 78 -19.00 19.56 -8.31
N GLU A 79 -19.30 18.39 -8.84
CA GLU A 79 -18.55 17.19 -8.53
C GLU A 79 -17.12 17.25 -9.07
N LYS A 80 -16.98 17.72 -10.30
CA LYS A 80 -15.66 17.95 -10.91
C LYS A 80 -14.82 18.92 -10.07
N ARG A 81 -15.39 20.07 -9.68
CA ARG A 81 -14.71 21.03 -8.79
C ARG A 81 -14.36 20.46 -7.43
N LEU A 82 -15.24 19.63 -6.85
CA LEU A 82 -14.96 18.95 -5.57
C LEU A 82 -13.77 18.00 -5.71
N ARG A 83 -13.73 17.22 -6.79
CA ARG A 83 -12.65 16.30 -7.10
C ARG A 83 -11.33 17.05 -7.28
N ASP A 84 -11.31 18.06 -8.14
CA ASP A 84 -10.11 18.83 -8.43
C ASP A 84 -9.54 19.46 -7.15
N ARG A 85 -10.40 20.09 -6.34
CA ARG A 85 -10.00 20.69 -5.06
C ARG A 85 -9.53 19.66 -4.03
N PHE A 86 -10.13 18.49 -4.02
CA PHE A 86 -9.70 17.40 -3.14
C PHE A 86 -8.31 16.90 -3.51
N PHE A 87 -8.04 16.68 -4.80
CA PHE A 87 -6.73 16.23 -5.26
C PHE A 87 -5.66 17.32 -5.19
N GLU A 88 -6.00 18.60 -5.36
CA GLU A 88 -5.11 19.73 -5.05
C GLU A 88 -4.70 19.73 -3.57
N LEU A 89 -5.66 19.53 -2.66
CA LEU A 89 -5.37 19.41 -1.22
C LEU A 89 -4.47 18.19 -0.92
N LEU A 90 -4.77 17.03 -1.50
CA LEU A 90 -3.94 15.85 -1.38
C LEU A 90 -2.52 16.11 -1.88
N ASN A 91 -2.37 16.70 -3.05
CA ASN A 91 -1.08 17.08 -3.62
C ASN A 91 -0.33 18.08 -2.71
N SER A 92 -1.03 18.97 -2.02
CA SER A 92 -0.40 19.87 -1.06
C SER A 92 0.09 19.17 0.20
N ILE A 93 -0.62 18.15 0.67
CA ILE A 93 -0.20 17.31 1.81
C ILE A 93 0.99 16.42 1.39
N GLU A 94 0.97 15.91 0.17
CA GLU A 94 2.01 15.04 -0.40
C GLU A 94 3.17 15.83 -1.01
N GLY A 95 2.91 17.01 -1.57
CA GLY A 95 3.85 17.78 -2.41
C GLY A 95 4.89 18.60 -1.63
N ASN A 96 4.74 18.74 -0.30
CA ASN A 96 5.84 19.18 0.55
C ASN A 96 6.79 18.04 0.91
N ASN A 97 6.38 16.80 0.64
CA ASN A 97 7.19 15.60 0.66
C ASN A 97 6.69 14.76 -0.53
N GLU A 98 7.56 14.40 -1.45
CA GLU A 98 7.30 13.36 -2.46
C GLU A 98 7.08 12.01 -1.75
N LEU A 99 5.93 11.84 -1.12
CA LEU A 99 5.61 10.64 -0.34
C LEU A 99 5.41 9.45 -1.27
N ALA A 100 6.24 8.43 -1.11
CA ALA A 100 6.04 7.17 -1.79
C ALA A 100 4.72 6.54 -1.34
N ARG A 101 4.03 5.87 -2.26
CA ARG A 101 2.79 5.17 -1.98
C ARG A 101 3.07 3.87 -1.23
N THR A 102 2.67 3.79 0.02
CA THR A 102 2.84 2.61 0.88
C THR A 102 1.59 1.74 0.98
N ASP A 103 0.50 2.09 0.27
CA ASP A 103 -0.78 1.40 0.30
C ASP A 103 -0.73 -0.09 -0.13
N ALA A 104 0.33 -0.47 -0.85
CA ALA A 104 0.60 -1.87 -1.21
C ALA A 104 1.42 -2.64 -0.16
N ILE A 105 1.97 -1.93 0.84
CA ILE A 105 2.77 -2.50 1.92
C ILE A 105 1.82 -2.72 3.08
N ASP A 106 1.29 -3.93 3.20
CA ASP A 106 0.34 -4.32 4.23
C ASP A 106 0.90 -5.41 5.14
N GLN A 107 0.35 -5.49 6.32
CA GLN A 107 0.60 -6.60 7.22
C GLN A 107 -0.27 -7.78 6.77
N PHE A 108 0.35 -8.89 6.35
CA PHE A 108 -0.33 -10.08 5.83
C PHE A 108 -0.27 -11.29 6.78
N ILE A 109 0.48 -11.18 7.85
CA ILE A 109 0.57 -12.16 8.93
C ILE A 109 0.68 -11.39 10.24
N GLU A 110 0.01 -11.86 11.28
CA GLU A 110 0.20 -11.38 12.65
C GLU A 110 1.60 -11.77 13.15
N ASN A 111 2.59 -10.93 12.86
CA ASN A 111 3.98 -11.15 13.23
C ASN A 111 4.59 -9.81 13.62
N GLU A 112 5.03 -9.71 14.87
CA GLU A 112 5.63 -8.49 15.43
C GLU A 112 6.81 -7.97 14.59
N THR A 113 7.68 -8.86 14.14
CA THR A 113 8.82 -8.51 13.28
C THR A 113 8.39 -7.95 11.92
N LEU A 114 7.28 -8.42 11.36
CA LEU A 114 6.75 -7.89 10.10
C LEU A 114 6.14 -6.51 10.31
N GLN A 115 5.43 -6.32 11.41
CA GLN A 115 4.87 -5.01 11.77
C GLN A 115 5.97 -3.97 11.95
N GLU A 116 7.03 -4.30 12.69
CA GLU A 116 8.19 -3.42 12.83
C GLU A 116 8.85 -3.08 11.50
N LEU A 117 8.95 -4.06 10.59
CA LEU A 117 9.51 -3.86 9.25
C LEU A 117 8.67 -2.89 8.41
N VAL A 118 7.35 -3.04 8.42
CA VAL A 118 6.42 -2.13 7.70
C VAL A 118 6.55 -0.71 8.24
N LEU A 119 6.51 -0.54 9.58
CA LEU A 119 6.67 0.76 10.22
C LEU A 119 8.03 1.40 9.91
N ALA A 120 9.09 0.58 9.80
CA ALA A 120 10.42 1.07 9.45
C ALA A 120 10.50 1.55 7.99
N ILE A 121 9.86 0.83 7.04
CA ILE A 121 9.75 1.27 5.64
C ILE A 121 9.02 2.62 5.57
N GLU A 122 7.88 2.74 6.23
CA GLU A 122 7.11 3.98 6.25
C GLU A 122 7.91 5.16 6.82
N ARG A 123 8.63 4.92 7.92
CA ARG A 123 9.49 5.94 8.53
C ARG A 123 10.62 6.40 7.61
N ASP A 124 11.29 5.48 6.90
CA ASP A 124 12.38 5.83 6.00
C ASP A 124 11.87 6.64 4.80
N ILE A 125 10.71 6.31 4.28
CA ILE A 125 10.06 7.08 3.21
C ILE A 125 9.71 8.48 3.70
N GLN A 126 9.12 8.60 4.90
CA GLN A 126 8.81 9.89 5.52
C GLN A 126 10.05 10.75 5.78
N ALA A 127 11.16 10.10 6.14
CA ALA A 127 12.45 10.75 6.31
C ALA A 127 13.15 11.09 4.98
N ASN A 128 12.49 10.85 3.83
CA ASN A 128 13.06 10.99 2.48
C ASN A 128 14.39 10.22 2.31
N LYS A 129 14.42 8.97 2.79
CA LYS A 129 15.52 8.02 2.67
C LYS A 129 15.08 6.78 1.88
N PRO A 130 14.75 6.93 0.59
CA PRO A 130 14.17 5.85 -0.21
C PRO A 130 15.15 4.67 -0.39
N GLU A 131 16.44 4.91 -0.38
CA GLU A 131 17.47 3.87 -0.43
C GLU A 131 17.41 2.93 0.79
N ALA A 132 17.21 3.47 2.00
CA ALA A 132 17.02 2.66 3.20
C ALA A 132 15.69 1.89 3.17
N ALA A 133 14.64 2.51 2.62
CA ALA A 133 13.35 1.85 2.42
C ALA A 133 13.44 0.68 1.43
N LEU A 134 14.30 0.78 0.40
CA LEU A 134 14.52 -0.30 -0.58
C LEU A 134 15.00 -1.60 0.08
N ASP A 135 15.99 -1.54 0.96
CA ASP A 135 16.49 -2.74 1.65
C ASP A 135 15.42 -3.43 2.48
N ARG A 136 14.61 -2.63 3.17
CA ARG A 136 13.50 -3.16 3.96
C ARG A 136 12.37 -3.69 3.07
N LEU A 137 12.08 -3.01 1.97
CA LEU A 137 11.09 -3.46 0.99
C LEU A 137 11.47 -4.81 0.38
N HIS A 138 12.77 -5.06 0.12
CA HIS A 138 13.24 -6.37 -0.31
C HIS A 138 12.90 -7.46 0.71
N THR A 139 13.21 -7.22 1.99
CA THR A 139 12.89 -8.16 3.07
C THR A 139 11.39 -8.40 3.18
N TYR A 140 10.59 -7.34 3.02
CA TYR A 140 9.13 -7.44 2.95
C TYR A 140 8.68 -8.33 1.78
N CYS A 141 9.20 -8.09 0.56
CA CYS A 141 8.86 -8.90 -0.62
C CYS A 141 9.23 -10.38 -0.43
N MET A 142 10.39 -10.67 0.16
CA MET A 142 10.80 -12.03 0.46
C MET A 142 9.79 -12.76 1.36
N LYS A 143 9.31 -12.08 2.42
CA LYS A 143 8.29 -12.62 3.33
C LYS A 143 6.92 -12.73 2.65
N LYS A 144 6.52 -11.70 1.90
CA LYS A 144 5.22 -11.66 1.20
C LYS A 144 5.11 -12.80 0.18
N PHE A 145 6.11 -12.98 -0.67
CA PHE A 145 6.07 -14.07 -1.66
C PHE A 145 6.20 -15.45 -1.02
N ALA A 146 6.94 -15.61 0.09
CA ALA A 146 6.94 -16.85 0.85
C ALA A 146 5.52 -17.18 1.34
N HIS A 147 4.85 -16.23 1.98
CA HIS A 147 3.46 -16.39 2.45
C HIS A 147 2.49 -16.73 1.31
N LEU A 148 2.59 -16.03 0.17
CA LEU A 148 1.76 -16.32 -1.00
C LEU A 148 2.00 -17.74 -1.54
N LEU A 149 3.24 -18.20 -1.61
CA LEU A 149 3.57 -19.56 -2.04
C LEU A 149 2.99 -20.61 -1.08
N ASP A 150 3.07 -20.36 0.24
CA ASP A 150 2.43 -21.22 1.25
C ASP A 150 0.91 -21.29 1.06
N GLN A 151 0.25 -20.14 0.82
CA GLN A 151 -1.20 -20.09 0.54
C GLN A 151 -1.59 -20.88 -0.70
N HIS A 152 -0.75 -20.85 -1.73
CA HIS A 152 -0.94 -21.61 -2.98
C HIS A 152 -0.39 -23.04 -2.92
N LYS A 153 0.13 -23.48 -1.76
CA LYS A 153 0.72 -24.81 -1.53
C LYS A 153 1.86 -25.13 -2.50
N VAL A 154 2.66 -24.14 -2.82
CA VAL A 154 3.85 -24.25 -3.69
C VAL A 154 5.10 -24.35 -2.83
N GLU A 155 5.85 -25.41 -3.00
CA GLU A 155 7.11 -25.62 -2.29
C GLU A 155 8.18 -24.63 -2.78
N PHE A 156 8.93 -24.07 -1.82
CA PHE A 156 10.07 -23.17 -2.06
C PHE A 156 11.15 -23.37 -1.01
N ASP A 157 12.37 -23.04 -1.37
CA ASP A 157 13.51 -23.04 -0.46
C ASP A 157 13.56 -21.71 0.33
N LYS A 158 14.03 -21.78 1.60
CA LYS A 158 14.22 -20.59 2.43
C LYS A 158 15.24 -19.62 1.88
N ASP A 159 16.26 -20.13 1.18
CA ASP A 159 17.34 -19.35 0.58
C ASP A 159 17.05 -18.97 -0.89
N GLU A 160 15.85 -19.33 -1.39
CA GLU A 160 15.49 -19.06 -2.78
C GLU A 160 15.36 -17.56 -3.04
N PRO A 161 15.99 -17.03 -4.12
CA PRO A 161 15.95 -15.61 -4.47
C PRO A 161 14.54 -15.09 -4.73
N LEU A 162 14.32 -13.79 -4.49
CA LEU A 162 13.03 -13.12 -4.69
C LEU A 162 12.46 -13.35 -6.09
N LYS A 163 13.30 -13.26 -7.15
CA LYS A 163 12.92 -13.54 -8.54
C LYS A 163 12.30 -14.92 -8.70
N SER A 164 12.90 -15.93 -8.09
CA SER A 164 12.44 -17.31 -8.17
C SER A 164 11.09 -17.48 -7.47
N ARG A 165 10.95 -16.94 -6.25
CA ARG A 165 9.67 -16.95 -5.51
C ARG A 165 8.56 -16.25 -6.29
N ALA A 166 8.82 -15.06 -6.83
CA ALA A 166 7.87 -14.34 -7.67
C ALA A 166 7.50 -15.14 -8.93
N GLY A 167 8.47 -15.80 -9.56
CA GLY A 167 8.25 -16.67 -10.73
C GLY A 167 7.37 -17.88 -10.41
N LYS A 168 7.59 -18.53 -9.27
CA LYS A 168 6.75 -19.65 -8.80
C LYS A 168 5.32 -19.18 -8.52
N TYR A 169 5.16 -18.02 -7.85
CA TYR A 169 3.86 -17.43 -7.62
C TYR A 169 3.11 -17.16 -8.93
N VAL A 170 3.75 -16.54 -9.91
CA VAL A 170 3.14 -16.28 -11.22
C VAL A 170 2.70 -17.57 -11.92
N LYS A 171 3.49 -18.65 -11.80
CA LYS A 171 3.10 -19.97 -12.32
C LYS A 171 1.89 -20.55 -11.58
N ALA A 172 1.84 -20.43 -10.27
CA ALA A 172 0.73 -20.91 -9.45
C ALA A 172 -0.58 -20.23 -9.85
N ILE A 173 -0.61 -18.89 -9.87
CA ILE A 173 -1.81 -18.16 -10.25
C ILE A 173 -2.23 -18.39 -11.72
N GLN A 174 -1.30 -18.67 -12.60
CA GLN A 174 -1.60 -19.03 -14.00
C GLN A 174 -2.39 -20.33 -14.10
N SER A 175 -2.10 -21.30 -13.24
CA SER A 175 -2.79 -22.60 -13.24
C SER A 175 -4.15 -22.56 -12.54
N GLU A 176 -4.35 -21.65 -11.60
CA GLU A 176 -5.52 -21.63 -10.71
C GLU A 176 -6.62 -20.65 -11.17
N ALA A 177 -6.28 -19.60 -11.88
CA ALA A 177 -7.22 -18.50 -12.17
C ALA A 177 -7.34 -18.21 -13.67
N LYS A 178 -8.54 -17.77 -14.10
CA LYS A 178 -8.76 -17.19 -15.43
C LYS A 178 -8.15 -15.78 -15.51
N ILE A 179 -6.83 -15.69 -15.49
CA ILE A 179 -6.13 -14.41 -15.68
C ILE A 179 -6.09 -14.11 -17.18
N ARG A 180 -6.32 -12.84 -17.54
CA ARG A 180 -6.15 -12.42 -18.94
C ARG A 180 -4.69 -12.55 -19.34
N ASP A 181 -4.43 -13.01 -20.56
CA ASP A 181 -3.07 -13.17 -21.10
C ASP A 181 -2.22 -11.92 -20.99
N ILE A 182 -2.82 -10.74 -21.17
CA ILE A 182 -2.11 -9.47 -21.02
C ILE A 182 -1.65 -9.23 -19.59
N SER A 183 -2.49 -9.49 -18.61
CA SER A 183 -2.14 -9.37 -17.19
C SER A 183 -1.03 -10.34 -16.78
N LEU A 184 -1.09 -11.57 -17.31
CA LEU A 184 -0.07 -12.57 -17.10
C LEU A 184 1.28 -12.15 -17.72
N LYS A 185 1.27 -11.55 -18.91
CA LYS A 185 2.48 -11.00 -19.55
C LYS A 185 3.10 -9.89 -18.70
N ILE A 186 2.29 -8.97 -18.17
CA ILE A 186 2.75 -7.91 -17.28
C ILE A 186 3.37 -8.52 -16.01
N MET A 187 2.71 -9.49 -15.39
CA MET A 187 3.25 -10.17 -14.20
C MET A 187 4.58 -10.89 -14.48
N LYS A 188 4.70 -11.54 -15.63
CA LYS A 188 5.99 -12.15 -16.05
C LYS A 188 7.08 -11.10 -16.25
N SER A 189 6.76 -9.94 -16.78
CA SER A 189 7.70 -8.82 -16.90
C SER A 189 8.12 -8.27 -15.52
N ALA A 190 7.22 -8.29 -14.55
CA ALA A 190 7.50 -7.88 -13.18
C ALA A 190 8.60 -8.74 -12.51
N ILE A 191 8.75 -10.01 -12.91
CA ILE A 191 9.84 -10.88 -12.41
C ILE A 191 11.21 -10.27 -12.72
N SER A 192 11.36 -9.65 -13.90
CA SER A 192 12.60 -8.95 -14.28
C SER A 192 12.87 -7.73 -13.41
N VAL A 193 11.83 -7.02 -12.98
CA VAL A 193 11.96 -5.87 -12.05
C VAL A 193 12.51 -6.35 -10.70
N PHE A 194 12.02 -7.48 -10.18
CA PHE A 194 12.54 -8.06 -8.94
C PHE A 194 14.00 -8.53 -9.08
N ASP A 195 14.38 -9.02 -10.25
CA ASP A 195 15.78 -9.41 -10.52
C ASP A 195 16.72 -8.21 -10.50
N SER A 196 16.37 -7.16 -11.26
CA SER A 196 17.13 -5.89 -11.28
C SER A 196 17.18 -5.25 -9.90
N TYR A 197 16.07 -5.26 -9.17
CA TYR A 197 16.01 -4.77 -7.80
C TYR A 197 16.97 -5.51 -6.86
N ASN A 198 17.03 -6.82 -6.96
CA ASN A 198 17.95 -7.62 -6.16
C ASN A 198 19.42 -7.33 -6.52
N GLN A 199 19.74 -7.09 -7.79
CA GLN A 199 21.08 -6.70 -8.24
C GLN A 199 21.48 -5.33 -7.67
N ILE A 200 20.60 -4.32 -7.75
CA ILE A 200 20.84 -2.98 -7.19
C ILE A 200 21.09 -3.09 -5.68
N ARG A 201 20.24 -3.82 -4.95
CA ARG A 201 20.42 -4.02 -3.52
C ARG A 201 21.77 -4.66 -3.19
N ASN A 202 22.21 -5.63 -3.96
CA ASN A 202 23.47 -6.32 -3.68
C ASN A 202 24.71 -5.50 -4.04
N ASN A 203 24.59 -4.62 -5.04
CA ASN A 203 25.73 -3.90 -5.59
C ASN A 203 25.79 -2.42 -5.17
N GLU A 204 24.65 -1.82 -4.79
CA GLU A 204 24.48 -0.37 -4.64
C GLU A 204 23.76 0.01 -3.32
N SER A 205 23.68 -0.92 -2.35
CA SER A 205 23.08 -0.64 -1.05
C SER A 205 24.09 -0.12 -0.03
N PHE A 206 23.63 0.51 1.05
CA PHE A 206 24.45 0.97 2.17
C PHE A 206 25.30 -0.12 2.84
N ALA A 207 25.01 -1.39 2.60
CA ALA A 207 25.76 -2.51 3.14
C ALA A 207 27.12 -2.74 2.44
N HIS A 208 27.36 -2.07 1.31
CA HIS A 208 28.57 -2.18 0.51
C HIS A 208 29.13 -0.79 0.18
N ASP A 209 30.43 -0.62 0.13
CA ASP A 209 31.17 0.61 -0.23
C ASP A 209 31.00 1.04 -1.72
N ASN A 210 29.81 0.87 -2.27
CA ASN A 210 29.48 1.13 -3.67
C ASN A 210 28.75 2.47 -3.83
N GLU A 211 28.69 2.99 -5.06
CA GLU A 211 27.89 4.17 -5.39
C GLU A 211 26.43 3.94 -4.97
N LEU A 212 25.91 4.87 -4.18
CA LEU A 212 24.52 4.84 -3.74
C LEU A 212 23.62 5.16 -4.94
N VAL A 213 22.53 4.43 -5.05
CA VAL A 213 21.46 4.76 -5.99
C VAL A 213 20.99 6.19 -5.74
N ASP A 214 20.88 7.01 -6.78
CA ASP A 214 20.31 8.33 -6.66
C ASP A 214 18.88 8.26 -6.08
N ARG A 215 18.50 9.26 -5.30
CA ARG A 215 17.19 9.30 -4.63
C ARG A 215 16.02 9.18 -5.58
N SER A 216 16.12 9.80 -6.77
CA SER A 216 15.08 9.69 -7.80
C SER A 216 14.98 8.29 -8.38
N GLU A 217 16.11 7.62 -8.57
CA GLU A 217 16.15 6.22 -9.01
C GLU A 217 15.63 5.28 -7.92
N ALA A 218 16.08 5.45 -6.68
CA ALA A 218 15.59 4.67 -5.54
C ALA A 218 14.07 4.82 -5.39
N ARG A 219 13.55 6.04 -5.58
CA ARG A 219 12.13 6.33 -5.57
C ARG A 219 11.40 5.61 -6.70
N PHE A 220 11.91 5.71 -7.93
CA PHE A 220 11.33 5.01 -9.09
C PHE A 220 11.26 3.50 -8.89
N ILE A 221 12.33 2.90 -8.34
CA ILE A 221 12.39 1.47 -8.02
C ILE A 221 11.34 1.12 -6.97
N PHE A 222 11.28 1.89 -5.88
CA PHE A 222 10.32 1.70 -4.81
C PHE A 222 8.88 1.73 -5.34
N ASP A 223 8.53 2.74 -6.12
CA ASP A 223 7.19 2.89 -6.70
C ASP A 223 6.87 1.77 -7.70
N SER A 224 7.86 1.31 -8.46
CA SER A 224 7.69 0.19 -9.38
C SER A 224 7.36 -1.12 -8.63
N ILE A 225 8.09 -1.42 -7.57
CA ILE A 225 7.87 -2.61 -6.73
C ILE A 225 6.50 -2.52 -6.03
N THR A 226 6.16 -1.38 -5.45
CA THR A 226 4.87 -1.20 -4.76
C THR A 226 3.69 -1.26 -5.71
N ASN A 227 3.82 -0.83 -6.97
CA ASN A 227 2.79 -1.02 -8.00
C ASN A 227 2.55 -2.50 -8.31
N ILE A 228 3.61 -3.33 -8.37
CA ILE A 228 3.48 -4.77 -8.54
C ILE A 228 2.77 -5.39 -7.33
N LEU A 229 3.17 -5.02 -6.11
CA LEU A 229 2.55 -5.50 -4.88
C LEU A 229 1.06 -5.12 -4.79
N ARG A 230 0.71 -3.91 -5.23
CA ARG A 230 -0.69 -3.46 -5.30
C ARG A 230 -1.52 -4.31 -6.25
N PHE A 231 -0.96 -4.67 -7.41
CA PHE A 231 -1.63 -5.57 -8.33
C PHE A 231 -1.81 -6.97 -7.73
N VAL A 232 -0.76 -7.52 -7.09
CA VAL A 232 -0.83 -8.81 -6.38
C VAL A 232 -1.90 -8.78 -5.30
N LYS A 233 -1.93 -7.74 -4.45
CA LYS A 233 -2.94 -7.56 -3.40
C LYS A 233 -4.36 -7.54 -3.99
N ALA A 234 -4.59 -6.75 -5.03
CA ALA A 234 -5.90 -6.66 -5.68
C ALA A 234 -6.31 -7.98 -6.35
N PHE A 235 -5.36 -8.75 -6.85
CA PHE A 235 -5.61 -10.06 -7.44
C PHE A 235 -6.02 -11.08 -6.38
N GLU A 236 -5.27 -11.18 -5.27
CA GLU A 236 -5.59 -12.10 -4.17
C GLU A 236 -6.93 -11.74 -3.49
N ALA A 237 -7.24 -10.45 -3.35
CA ALA A 237 -8.51 -10.02 -2.77
C ALA A 237 -9.73 -10.49 -3.58
N LYS A 238 -9.63 -10.54 -4.91
CA LYS A 238 -10.71 -11.07 -5.78
C LYS A 238 -10.90 -12.57 -5.65
N ARG A 239 -9.88 -13.31 -5.23
CA ARG A 239 -9.92 -14.76 -5.07
C ARG A 239 -10.74 -15.19 -3.85
N PHE A 240 -10.76 -14.36 -2.80
CA PHE A 240 -11.44 -14.64 -1.55
C PHE A 240 -12.79 -13.90 -1.40
N GLY A 241 -13.22 -13.20 -2.44
CA GLY A 241 -14.42 -12.35 -2.44
C GLY A 241 -15.64 -12.93 -3.15
N ASP A 242 -15.65 -14.25 -3.45
CA ASP A 242 -16.83 -14.98 -3.96
C ASP A 242 -17.49 -15.81 -2.85
#